data_fc0eb575e966d31407288daf070cedce
#
_entry.id   fc0eb575e966d31407288daf070cedce
#
_cell.length_a   1.000
_cell.length_b   1.000
_cell.length_c   1.000
_cell.angle_alpha   90.00
_cell.angle_beta   90.00
_cell.angle_gamma   90.00
#
_symmetry.space_group_name_H-M   'P 1'
#
loop_
_entity.id
_entity.type
_entity.pdbx_description
1 polymer ?
#
loop_
_entity_poly.entity_id
_entity_poly.type
_entity_poly.pdbx_seq_one_letter_code
_entity_poly.pdbx_strand_id
1 'polypeptide(L)'
;MDTLVAHEPSEFLFLIEEERAEAGQVVLTAYETYKKEGFGAAMSRWAAFNGIDYGNLEFEPGAQLSPMTDEQLANIDFFITHEMPAYSTVQLDESGLDVVRAEKGRLVLATGTASERNWSYRCTHGLAARLGLPVEEFPGGHVGLKTHPTAFATRLREVLRARGR
;
A
#
# COMPACT_ATOMS: atom_id res chain seq x y z
N MET A 1 1.45 -12.22 -18.20
CA MET A 1 1.70 -10.83 -17.71
C MET A 1 3.18 -10.58 -17.79
N ASP A 2 3.61 -9.48 -18.45
CA ASP A 2 5.03 -9.26 -18.74
C ASP A 2 5.74 -8.48 -17.62
N THR A 3 5.04 -7.58 -16.96
CA THR A 3 5.57 -6.80 -15.83
C THR A 3 4.47 -6.54 -14.80
N LEU A 4 4.81 -6.70 -13.51
CA LEU A 4 4.01 -6.31 -12.37
C LEU A 4 4.69 -5.14 -11.66
N VAL A 5 4.02 -4.02 -11.52
CA VAL A 5 4.45 -2.92 -10.66
C VAL A 5 3.67 -2.98 -9.36
N ALA A 6 4.34 -3.31 -8.27
CA ALA A 6 3.76 -3.36 -6.93
C ALA A 6 4.13 -2.06 -6.19
N HIS A 7 3.17 -1.14 -6.11
CA HIS A 7 3.32 0.14 -5.40
C HIS A 7 2.87 -0.03 -3.95
N GLU A 8 3.83 0.05 -3.05
CA GLU A 8 3.67 -0.06 -1.60
C GLU A 8 2.83 -1.27 -1.14
N PRO A 9 3.26 -2.48 -1.53
CA PRO A 9 2.63 -3.70 -1.03
C PRO A 9 2.77 -3.80 0.48
N SER A 10 1.65 -3.92 1.18
CA SER A 10 1.58 -3.92 2.65
C SER A 10 1.66 -5.35 3.20
N GLU A 11 2.81 -6.00 3.07
CA GLU A 11 3.06 -7.33 3.64
C GLU A 11 3.90 -7.21 4.92
N PHE A 12 3.27 -7.38 6.07
CA PHE A 12 3.87 -7.14 7.39
C PHE A 12 5.01 -8.11 7.74
N LEU A 13 5.13 -9.24 7.05
CA LEU A 13 6.28 -10.16 7.21
C LEU A 13 7.62 -9.44 6.99
N PHE A 14 7.65 -8.39 6.18
CA PHE A 14 8.86 -7.65 5.84
C PHE A 14 9.19 -6.49 6.81
N LEU A 15 8.37 -6.29 7.82
CA LEU A 15 8.67 -5.41 8.95
C LEU A 15 9.57 -6.13 9.96
N ILE A 16 10.27 -5.38 10.79
CA ILE A 16 10.92 -5.94 11.98
C ILE A 16 9.85 -6.48 12.95
N GLU A 17 10.24 -7.38 13.85
CA GLU A 17 9.28 -8.14 14.68
C GLU A 17 8.40 -7.21 15.54
N GLU A 18 9.00 -6.19 16.16
CA GLU A 18 8.30 -5.22 17.00
C GLU A 18 7.25 -4.44 16.20
N GLU A 19 7.61 -3.98 15.02
CA GLU A 19 6.70 -3.27 14.12
C GLU A 19 5.58 -4.17 13.61
N ARG A 20 5.87 -5.44 13.34
CA ARG A 20 4.87 -6.42 12.88
C ARG A 20 3.79 -6.65 13.92
N ALA A 21 4.17 -6.79 15.19
CA ALA A 21 3.22 -6.96 16.28
C ALA A 21 2.32 -5.73 16.43
N GLU A 22 2.89 -4.52 16.34
CA GLU A 22 2.14 -3.27 16.37
C GLU A 22 1.18 -3.16 15.18
N ALA A 23 1.65 -3.45 13.96
CA ALA A 23 0.84 -3.42 12.74
C ALA A 23 -0.37 -4.35 12.84
N GLY A 24 -0.18 -5.58 13.30
CA GLY A 24 -1.26 -6.54 13.54
C GLY A 24 -2.30 -6.02 14.53
N GLN A 25 -1.84 -5.42 15.64
CA GLN A 25 -2.75 -4.86 16.65
C GLN A 25 -3.55 -3.67 16.12
N VAL A 26 -2.95 -2.82 15.29
CA VAL A 26 -3.65 -1.67 14.68
C VAL A 26 -4.73 -2.13 13.71
N VAL A 27 -4.46 -3.16 12.90
CA VAL A 27 -5.47 -3.75 12.01
C VAL A 27 -6.69 -4.24 12.80
N LEU A 28 -6.46 -5.01 13.86
CA LEU A 28 -7.54 -5.50 14.72
C LEU A 28 -8.30 -4.35 15.38
N THR A 29 -7.59 -3.33 15.86
CA THR A 29 -8.20 -2.14 16.46
C THR A 29 -9.05 -1.36 15.46
N ALA A 30 -8.59 -1.21 14.21
CA ALA A 30 -9.36 -0.55 13.16
C ALA A 30 -10.66 -1.31 12.86
N TYR A 31 -10.61 -2.63 12.78
CA TYR A 31 -11.78 -3.48 12.59
C TYR A 31 -12.79 -3.36 13.76
N GLU A 32 -12.31 -3.44 15.01
CA GLU A 32 -13.18 -3.27 16.18
C GLU A 32 -13.79 -1.85 16.25
N THR A 33 -13.01 -0.83 15.87
CA THR A 33 -13.52 0.55 15.77
C THR A 33 -14.61 0.65 14.71
N TYR A 34 -14.43 0.00 13.56
CA TYR A 34 -15.45 -0.04 12.51
C TYR A 34 -16.78 -0.58 13.02
N LYS A 35 -16.74 -1.71 13.73
CA LYS A 35 -17.96 -2.33 14.30
C LYS A 35 -18.67 -1.46 15.33
N LYS A 36 -17.94 -0.66 16.09
CA LYS A 36 -18.48 0.12 17.21
C LYS A 36 -18.83 1.56 16.83
N GLU A 37 -18.00 2.20 16.02
CA GLU A 37 -18.01 3.64 15.77
C GLU A 37 -18.23 3.97 14.29
N GLY A 38 -18.21 2.94 13.42
CA GLY A 38 -18.45 3.06 12.00
C GLY A 38 -17.23 3.45 11.19
N PHE A 39 -17.46 3.65 9.88
CA PHE A 39 -16.45 3.83 8.85
C PHE A 39 -15.49 5.00 9.11
N GLY A 40 -16.01 6.17 9.43
CA GLY A 40 -15.18 7.38 9.58
C GLY A 40 -14.12 7.24 10.68
N ALA A 41 -14.50 6.69 11.83
CA ALA A 41 -13.59 6.47 12.95
C ALA A 41 -12.52 5.42 12.62
N ALA A 42 -12.92 4.31 11.99
CA ALA A 42 -12.00 3.25 11.58
C ALA A 42 -10.96 3.76 10.56
N MET A 43 -11.42 4.49 9.54
CA MET A 43 -10.54 5.04 8.52
C MET A 43 -9.60 6.12 9.06
N SER A 44 -10.04 6.92 10.01
CA SER A 44 -9.16 7.89 10.69
C SER A 44 -8.03 7.19 11.45
N ARG A 45 -8.32 6.11 12.16
CA ARG A 45 -7.31 5.30 12.86
C ARG A 45 -6.35 4.63 11.88
N TRP A 46 -6.90 4.03 10.83
CA TRP A 46 -6.11 3.38 9.79
C TRP A 46 -5.19 4.36 9.05
N ALA A 47 -5.70 5.56 8.72
CA ALA A 47 -4.91 6.60 8.09
C ALA A 47 -3.78 7.10 9.00
N ALA A 48 -4.08 7.38 10.27
CA ALA A 48 -3.08 7.82 11.24
C ALA A 48 -1.96 6.79 11.41
N PHE A 49 -2.30 5.50 11.48
CA PHE A 49 -1.34 4.41 11.54
C PHE A 49 -0.45 4.35 10.29
N ASN A 50 -1.04 4.51 9.12
CA ASN A 50 -0.27 4.52 7.86
C ASN A 50 0.48 5.83 7.61
N GLY A 51 0.42 6.80 8.53
CA GLY A 51 1.05 8.12 8.35
C GLY A 51 0.38 8.94 7.25
N ILE A 52 -0.89 8.66 6.91
CA ILE A 52 -1.64 9.38 5.89
C ILE A 52 -2.48 10.45 6.59
N ASP A 53 -2.20 11.70 6.29
CA ASP A 53 -3.03 12.83 6.70
C ASP A 53 -3.93 13.27 5.53
N TYR A 54 -5.16 12.77 5.50
CA TYR A 54 -6.13 13.11 4.46
C TYR A 54 -6.50 14.61 4.44
N GLY A 55 -6.28 15.32 5.54
CA GLY A 55 -6.53 16.76 5.65
C GLY A 55 -5.45 17.63 5.00
N ASN A 56 -4.24 17.08 4.82
CA ASN A 56 -3.05 17.79 4.31
C ASN A 56 -2.39 17.06 3.13
N LEU A 57 -3.17 16.36 2.31
CA LEU A 57 -2.63 15.75 1.10
C LEU A 57 -2.21 16.81 0.09
N GLU A 58 -0.99 16.69 -0.40
CA GLU A 58 -0.53 17.49 -1.54
C GLU A 58 -1.06 16.91 -2.84
N PHE A 59 -1.53 17.77 -3.74
CA PHE A 59 -2.08 17.38 -5.03
C PHE A 59 -1.29 18.03 -6.17
N GLU A 60 -1.16 17.34 -7.28
CA GLU A 60 -0.71 17.98 -8.52
C GLU A 60 -1.78 18.99 -8.99
N PRO A 61 -1.38 20.01 -9.78
CA PRO A 61 -2.33 21.01 -10.28
C PRO A 61 -3.53 20.38 -11.01
N GLY A 62 -4.74 20.72 -10.57
CA GLY A 62 -5.99 20.23 -11.14
C GLY A 62 -6.47 18.87 -10.63
N ALA A 63 -5.69 18.17 -9.81
CA ALA A 63 -6.13 16.96 -9.15
C ALA A 63 -6.94 17.27 -7.88
N GLN A 64 -7.94 16.44 -7.62
CA GLN A 64 -8.73 16.47 -6.38
C GLN A 64 -9.31 15.10 -6.09
N LEU A 65 -9.59 14.80 -4.82
CA LEU A 65 -10.34 13.62 -4.47
C LEU A 65 -11.82 13.81 -4.85
N SER A 66 -12.36 12.85 -5.58
CA SER A 66 -13.81 12.81 -5.81
C SER A 66 -14.53 12.27 -4.57
N PRO A 67 -15.77 12.70 -4.29
CA PRO A 67 -16.61 12.04 -3.30
C PRO A 67 -16.74 10.56 -3.60
N MET A 68 -16.75 9.74 -2.56
CA MET A 68 -16.94 8.30 -2.73
C MET A 68 -18.38 7.99 -3.19
N THR A 69 -18.48 7.06 -4.14
CA THR A 69 -19.78 6.51 -4.56
C THR A 69 -20.25 5.45 -3.56
N ASP A 70 -21.55 5.12 -3.60
CA ASP A 70 -22.12 4.04 -2.76
C ASP A 70 -21.43 2.69 -3.02
N GLU A 71 -21.05 2.41 -4.27
CA GLU A 71 -20.29 1.20 -4.63
C GLU A 71 -18.90 1.19 -4.00
N GLN A 72 -18.20 2.32 -4.00
CA GLN A 72 -16.89 2.44 -3.34
C GLN A 72 -17.02 2.28 -1.83
N LEU A 73 -18.08 2.81 -1.21
CA LEU A 73 -18.36 2.62 0.21
C LEU A 73 -18.62 1.15 0.53
N ALA A 74 -19.43 0.44 -0.31
CA ALA A 74 -19.68 -0.98 -0.15
C ALA A 74 -18.41 -1.83 -0.31
N ASN A 75 -17.52 -1.48 -1.25
CA ASN A 75 -16.23 -2.14 -1.42
C ASN A 75 -15.31 -1.93 -0.20
N ILE A 76 -15.33 -0.75 0.41
CA ILE A 76 -14.55 -0.48 1.63
C ILE A 76 -15.14 -1.24 2.82
N ASP A 77 -16.48 -1.32 2.94
CA ASP A 77 -17.14 -2.15 3.94
C ASP A 77 -16.69 -3.61 3.83
N PHE A 78 -16.69 -4.16 2.62
CA PHE A 78 -16.18 -5.51 2.35
C PHE A 78 -14.70 -5.66 2.75
N PHE A 79 -13.84 -4.71 2.34
CA PHE A 79 -12.43 -4.70 2.69
C PHE A 79 -12.22 -4.73 4.20
N ILE A 80 -12.89 -3.83 4.95
CA ILE A 80 -12.70 -3.74 6.41
C ILE A 80 -13.23 -4.98 7.13
N THR A 81 -14.35 -5.56 6.66
CA THR A 81 -14.99 -6.69 7.34
C THR A 81 -14.37 -8.03 7.00
N HIS A 82 -13.85 -8.21 5.81
CA HIS A 82 -13.40 -9.52 5.31
C HIS A 82 -11.91 -9.60 4.98
N GLU A 83 -11.33 -8.56 4.39
CA GLU A 83 -9.94 -8.58 3.94
C GLU A 83 -8.98 -8.06 5.02
N MET A 84 -9.30 -6.94 5.67
CA MET A 84 -8.42 -6.32 6.66
C MET A 84 -8.06 -7.28 7.82
N PRO A 85 -8.96 -8.07 8.41
CA PRO A 85 -8.60 -9.02 9.46
C PRO A 85 -7.59 -10.09 8.99
N ALA A 86 -7.58 -10.41 7.69
CA ALA A 86 -6.64 -11.38 7.14
C ALA A 86 -5.18 -10.89 7.16
N TYR A 87 -4.93 -9.59 7.13
CA TYR A 87 -3.58 -9.03 7.22
C TYR A 87 -2.83 -9.43 8.51
N SER A 88 -3.57 -9.71 9.59
CA SER A 88 -2.97 -10.15 10.86
C SER A 88 -2.78 -11.67 10.95
N THR A 89 -3.43 -12.44 10.09
CA THR A 89 -3.49 -13.91 10.17
C THR A 89 -2.87 -14.62 8.97
N VAL A 90 -2.95 -14.01 7.79
CA VAL A 90 -2.36 -14.56 6.56
C VAL A 90 -1.01 -13.91 6.36
N GLN A 91 0.04 -14.70 6.42
CA GLN A 91 1.41 -14.25 6.17
C GLN A 91 1.99 -15.04 5.01
N LEU A 92 2.75 -14.36 4.18
CA LEU A 92 3.56 -14.99 3.15
C LEU A 92 4.64 -15.82 3.85
N ASP A 93 4.62 -17.13 3.68
CA ASP A 93 5.67 -18.01 4.17
C ASP A 93 6.88 -18.06 3.22
N GLU A 94 7.94 -18.80 3.59
CA GLU A 94 9.12 -18.94 2.73
C GLU A 94 8.79 -19.59 1.39
N SER A 95 7.80 -20.49 1.32
CA SER A 95 7.38 -21.11 0.06
C SER A 95 6.70 -20.10 -0.88
N GLY A 96 5.87 -19.21 -0.36
CA GLY A 96 5.29 -18.11 -1.11
C GLY A 96 6.35 -17.09 -1.55
N LEU A 97 7.34 -16.82 -0.69
CA LEU A 97 8.46 -15.95 -1.05
C LEU A 97 9.32 -16.55 -2.18
N ASP A 98 9.49 -17.87 -2.22
CA ASP A 98 10.20 -18.53 -3.32
C ASP A 98 9.48 -18.40 -4.66
N VAL A 99 8.14 -18.42 -4.66
CA VAL A 99 7.35 -18.12 -5.87
C VAL A 99 7.61 -16.69 -6.33
N VAL A 100 7.62 -15.73 -5.43
CA VAL A 100 7.92 -14.32 -5.76
C VAL A 100 9.36 -14.17 -6.27
N ARG A 101 10.33 -14.87 -5.67
CA ARG A 101 11.73 -14.91 -6.14
C ARG A 101 11.88 -15.44 -7.55
N ALA A 102 11.13 -16.48 -7.90
CA ALA A 102 11.15 -17.03 -9.25
C ALA A 102 10.67 -16.04 -10.31
N GLU A 103 9.74 -15.15 -9.95
CA GLU A 103 9.15 -14.14 -10.82
C GLU A 103 9.81 -12.74 -10.70
N LYS A 104 10.87 -12.59 -9.90
CA LYS A 104 11.47 -11.27 -9.60
C LYS A 104 11.92 -10.48 -10.83
N GLY A 105 12.26 -11.16 -11.93
CA GLY A 105 12.61 -10.50 -13.20
C GLY A 105 11.46 -9.71 -13.83
N ARG A 106 10.21 -10.00 -13.42
CA ARG A 106 8.98 -9.35 -13.90
C ARG A 106 8.40 -8.39 -12.85
N LEU A 107 8.98 -8.34 -11.64
CA LEU A 107 8.52 -7.52 -10.54
C LEU A 107 9.27 -6.19 -10.49
N VAL A 108 8.52 -5.11 -10.34
CA VAL A 108 9.01 -3.78 -9.99
C VAL A 108 8.38 -3.41 -8.66
N LEU A 109 9.22 -3.16 -7.66
CA LEU A 109 8.77 -2.63 -6.39
C LEU A 109 8.85 -1.10 -6.43
N ALA A 110 7.82 -0.45 -5.94
CA ALA A 110 7.71 1.00 -6.01
C ALA A 110 7.17 1.60 -4.69
N THR A 111 7.62 2.82 -4.39
CA THR A 111 7.14 3.63 -3.26
C THR A 111 6.82 5.05 -3.71
N GLY A 112 5.95 5.72 -2.97
CA GLY A 112 5.70 7.14 -3.15
C GLY A 112 6.79 8.00 -2.51
N THR A 113 7.18 9.10 -3.17
CA THR A 113 8.19 10.06 -2.67
C THR A 113 7.81 10.71 -1.33
N ALA A 114 6.52 10.71 -0.98
CA ALA A 114 5.99 11.25 0.27
C ALA A 114 5.55 10.16 1.27
N SER A 115 6.02 8.90 1.10
CA SER A 115 5.58 7.76 1.90
C SER A 115 6.56 7.28 2.97
N GLU A 116 7.69 7.92 3.16
CA GLU A 116 8.79 7.45 4.00
C GLU A 116 8.36 7.05 5.44
N ARG A 117 7.28 7.66 5.96
CA ARG A 117 6.73 7.35 7.28
C ARG A 117 5.72 6.20 7.29
N ASN A 118 5.31 5.70 6.14
CA ASN A 118 4.25 4.71 6.01
C ASN A 118 4.77 3.29 6.28
N TRP A 119 3.93 2.44 6.86
CA TRP A 119 4.25 1.02 7.01
C TRP A 119 4.47 0.33 5.67
N SER A 120 3.62 0.60 4.69
CA SER A 120 3.73 0.05 3.34
C SER A 120 5.04 0.42 2.64
N TYR A 121 5.58 1.63 2.90
CA TYR A 121 6.93 2.02 2.45
C TYR A 121 7.99 1.07 3.03
N ARG A 122 7.97 0.85 4.36
CA ARG A 122 8.91 -0.04 5.04
C ARG A 122 8.76 -1.49 4.61
N CYS A 123 7.53 -1.98 4.45
CA CYS A 123 7.25 -3.30 3.90
C CYS A 123 7.88 -3.48 2.51
N THR A 124 7.73 -2.49 1.64
CA THR A 124 8.29 -2.51 0.28
C THR A 124 9.82 -2.59 0.31
N HIS A 125 10.47 -1.79 1.15
CA HIS A 125 11.92 -1.83 1.30
C HIS A 125 12.41 -3.13 1.93
N GLY A 126 11.68 -3.68 2.89
CA GLY A 126 11.96 -5.00 3.46
C GLY A 126 11.87 -6.12 2.43
N LEU A 127 10.83 -6.12 1.60
CA LEU A 127 10.68 -7.07 0.49
C LEU A 127 11.80 -6.89 -0.55
N ALA A 128 12.11 -5.64 -0.90
CA ALA A 128 13.18 -5.33 -1.85
C ALA A 128 14.53 -5.90 -1.39
N ALA A 129 14.86 -5.72 -0.12
CA ALA A 129 16.08 -6.27 0.47
C ALA A 129 16.12 -7.81 0.41
N ARG A 130 14.99 -8.49 0.69
CA ARG A 130 14.88 -9.96 0.63
C ARG A 130 15.00 -10.51 -0.79
N LEU A 131 14.59 -9.75 -1.81
CA LEU A 131 14.63 -10.15 -3.22
C LEU A 131 15.90 -9.67 -3.94
N GLY A 132 16.65 -8.73 -3.36
CA GLY A 132 17.77 -8.07 -4.02
C GLY A 132 17.32 -7.20 -5.20
N LEU A 133 16.18 -6.52 -5.07
CA LEU A 133 15.59 -5.65 -6.08
C LEU A 133 15.75 -4.16 -5.72
N PRO A 134 15.90 -3.27 -6.70
CA PRO A 134 15.75 -1.84 -6.47
C PRO A 134 14.30 -1.48 -6.20
N VAL A 135 14.10 -0.31 -5.57
CA VAL A 135 12.78 0.30 -5.39
C VAL A 135 12.69 1.52 -6.28
N GLU A 136 11.64 1.61 -7.06
CA GLU A 136 11.35 2.75 -7.94
C GLU A 136 10.50 3.78 -7.18
N GLU A 137 10.83 5.06 -7.36
CA GLU A 137 10.07 6.15 -6.76
C GLU A 137 8.97 6.66 -7.71
N PHE A 138 7.78 6.88 -7.14
CA PHE A 138 6.62 7.42 -7.82
C PHE A 138 6.16 8.74 -7.17
N PRO A 139 5.57 9.66 -7.93
CA PRO A 139 5.07 10.92 -7.40
C PRO A 139 3.97 10.74 -6.34
N GLY A 140 3.99 11.57 -5.32
CA GLY A 140 3.04 11.54 -4.20
C GLY A 140 3.39 10.50 -3.15
N GLY A 141 2.42 10.15 -2.31
CA GLY A 141 2.54 9.15 -1.25
C GLY A 141 1.84 7.85 -1.59
N HIS A 142 1.39 7.12 -0.56
CA HIS A 142 0.64 5.87 -0.69
C HIS A 142 -0.57 5.99 -1.62
N VAL A 143 -1.23 7.12 -1.61
CA VAL A 143 -2.35 7.45 -2.50
C VAL A 143 -1.94 8.27 -3.72
N GLY A 144 -0.67 8.23 -4.13
CA GLY A 144 -0.09 9.00 -5.22
C GLY A 144 -0.84 8.88 -6.54
N LEU A 145 -1.40 7.71 -6.83
CA LEU A 145 -2.27 7.49 -7.98
C LEU A 145 -3.48 8.44 -8.01
N LYS A 146 -4.01 8.84 -6.84
CA LYS A 146 -5.16 9.74 -6.71
C LYS A 146 -4.74 11.21 -6.59
N THR A 147 -3.61 11.48 -5.96
CA THR A 147 -3.15 12.86 -5.69
C THR A 147 -2.29 13.42 -6.82
N HIS A 148 -1.60 12.56 -7.56
CA HIS A 148 -0.70 12.92 -8.65
C HIS A 148 -0.96 12.08 -9.91
N PRO A 149 -2.21 12.00 -10.42
CA PRO A 149 -2.59 11.04 -11.45
C PRO A 149 -1.79 11.18 -12.75
N THR A 150 -1.49 12.40 -13.19
CA THR A 150 -0.76 12.66 -14.44
C THR A 150 0.72 12.30 -14.30
N ALA A 151 1.35 12.77 -13.23
CA ALA A 151 2.76 12.49 -12.96
C ALA A 151 2.97 10.99 -12.66
N PHE A 152 2.07 10.38 -11.90
CA PHE A 152 2.09 8.94 -11.60
C PHE A 152 1.96 8.10 -12.88
N ALA A 153 0.99 8.42 -13.75
CA ALA A 153 0.80 7.72 -15.02
C ALA A 153 2.00 7.88 -15.97
N THR A 154 2.64 9.05 -15.94
CA THR A 154 3.87 9.29 -16.73
C THR A 154 5.00 8.39 -16.23
N ARG A 155 5.24 8.38 -14.92
CA ARG A 155 6.26 7.51 -14.31
C ARG A 155 5.99 6.03 -14.57
N LEU A 156 4.75 5.59 -14.45
CA LEU A 156 4.37 4.21 -14.75
C LEU A 156 4.70 3.82 -16.19
N ARG A 157 4.42 4.69 -17.18
CA ARG A 157 4.78 4.44 -18.58
C ARG A 157 6.29 4.36 -18.78
N GLU A 158 7.08 5.18 -18.09
CA GLU A 158 8.55 5.13 -18.15
C GLU A 158 9.07 3.78 -17.64
N VAL A 159 8.61 3.36 -16.46
CA VAL A 159 8.98 2.08 -15.85
C VAL A 159 8.62 0.90 -16.75
N LEU A 160 7.39 0.86 -17.28
CA LEU A 160 6.95 -0.20 -18.17
C LEU A 160 7.75 -0.25 -19.48
N ARG A 161 8.08 0.91 -20.09
CA ARG A 161 8.91 0.99 -21.31
C ARG A 161 10.35 0.51 -21.06
N ALA A 162 10.91 0.80 -19.89
CA ALA A 162 12.25 0.35 -19.53
C ALA A 162 12.33 -1.17 -19.39
N ARG A 163 11.24 -1.82 -19.01
CA ARG A 163 11.14 -3.29 -18.83
C ARG A 163 10.73 -4.03 -20.11
N GLY A 164 10.10 -3.36 -21.06
CA GLY A 164 9.66 -3.96 -22.33
C GLY A 164 10.74 -3.96 -23.44
N ARG A 165 11.97 -3.61 -23.08
CA ARG A 165 13.17 -3.71 -23.96
C ARG A 165 14.01 -4.90 -23.48
#